data_d08111d66d31c4084911e28ab6130abf
#
_entry.id   d08111d66d31c4084911e28ab6130abf
#
_cell.length_a   1.000
_cell.length_b   1.000
_cell.length_c   1.000
_cell.angle_alpha   90.00
_cell.angle_beta   90.00
_cell.angle_gamma   90.00
#
_symmetry.space_group_name_H-M   'P 1'
#
loop_
_entity.id
_entity.type
_entity.pdbx_description
1 polymer ?
#
loop_
_entity_poly.entity_id
_entity_poly.type
_entity_poly.pdbx_seq_one_letter_code
_entity_poly.pdbx_strand_id
1 'polypeptide(L)'
;VGEAPKAVFMENSTQGMATYCRYLESLRQKGTTGVVVMNGNPFTCGHHYLVEQAAAQVDHLFVILVKEDRSMFSYQERLDMAKRGCAGFDNVTVCEGSDYIISADTFPAYFIKQLSDIAETQMLLDLDIFAKHIAPALGVSFRFVGSEPSDVLTNSYNQLMCQVFPGTRIISRLTDNDRVISASAVRCALDHSCLKEACRWVFPTTVPFVVAHLATKALRQELELTPKPGLVDMHDRGAHQDMDYQLMAKSISALHPFFVRLATLGHADTLPDTDRIKAVGQEAEKAMFQATTGVNTHKGALFCMGIAVVAVAHALYTDTLAIAPVRQYIAAIAQGFGHETGTHGAEVLRQHVVQGALDNAVNAYPMLF
;
A
#
# COMPACT_ATOMS: atom_id res chain seq x y z
N VAL A 1 -1.21 -19.60 -24.94
CA VAL A 1 -0.33 -19.12 -23.84
C VAL A 1 -0.23 -20.16 -22.74
N GLY A 2 -1.34 -20.77 -22.34
CA GLY A 2 -1.36 -21.83 -21.32
C GLY A 2 -2.46 -22.86 -21.56
N GLU A 3 -2.26 -24.07 -21.08
CA GLU A 3 -3.20 -25.18 -21.23
C GLU A 3 -3.37 -25.93 -19.90
N ALA A 4 -4.61 -26.30 -19.59
CA ALA A 4 -4.99 -27.19 -18.51
C ALA A 4 -6.02 -28.20 -19.00
N PRO A 5 -6.30 -29.33 -18.30
CA PRO A 5 -7.16 -30.39 -18.81
C PRO A 5 -8.55 -29.96 -19.29
N LYS A 6 -9.09 -28.88 -18.73
CA LYS A 6 -10.44 -28.38 -19.02
C LYS A 6 -10.46 -26.91 -19.51
N ALA A 7 -9.29 -26.26 -19.70
CA ALA A 7 -9.20 -24.85 -20.09
C ALA A 7 -7.95 -24.54 -20.89
N VAL A 8 -8.08 -23.55 -21.78
CA VAL A 8 -6.95 -22.98 -22.53
C VAL A 8 -6.96 -21.47 -22.32
N PHE A 9 -5.81 -20.90 -21.96
CA PHE A 9 -5.63 -19.47 -21.92
C PHE A 9 -5.12 -18.95 -23.26
N MET A 10 -5.91 -18.09 -23.89
CA MET A 10 -5.57 -17.48 -25.18
C MET A 10 -5.45 -15.97 -25.00
N GLU A 11 -4.40 -15.37 -25.54
CA GLU A 11 -4.27 -13.93 -25.61
C GLU A 11 -4.77 -13.38 -26.94
N ASN A 12 -5.34 -12.19 -26.90
CA ASN A 12 -5.77 -11.48 -28.12
C ASN A 12 -4.66 -10.54 -28.66
N SER A 13 -3.41 -10.85 -28.36
CA SER A 13 -2.24 -10.09 -28.80
C SER A 13 -1.15 -11.03 -29.28
N THR A 14 -0.50 -10.73 -30.38
CA THR A 14 0.65 -11.51 -30.87
C THR A 14 1.95 -11.23 -30.10
N GLN A 15 1.97 -10.29 -29.17
CA GLN A 15 3.18 -9.83 -28.48
C GLN A 15 3.09 -9.71 -26.95
N GLY A 16 1.94 -9.92 -26.33
CA GLY A 16 1.76 -9.71 -24.92
C GLY A 16 2.68 -10.55 -24.03
N MET A 17 2.55 -11.88 -24.10
CA MET A 17 3.43 -12.83 -23.38
C MET A 17 4.88 -12.70 -23.85
N ALA A 18 5.12 -12.60 -25.15
CA ALA A 18 6.47 -12.47 -25.69
C ALA A 18 7.16 -11.18 -25.21
N THR A 19 6.43 -10.09 -25.03
CA THR A 19 6.97 -8.84 -24.50
C THR A 19 7.32 -8.99 -23.01
N TYR A 20 6.44 -9.62 -22.24
CA TYR A 20 6.71 -9.90 -20.83
C TYR A 20 7.90 -10.84 -20.65
N CYS A 21 8.02 -11.89 -21.43
CA CYS A 21 9.19 -12.79 -21.41
C CYS A 21 10.47 -12.03 -21.73
N ARG A 22 10.51 -11.17 -22.74
CA ARG A 22 11.69 -10.33 -23.06
C ARG A 22 12.07 -9.41 -21.90
N TYR A 23 11.09 -8.83 -21.20
CA TYR A 23 11.35 -8.07 -19.97
C TYR A 23 12.03 -8.94 -18.90
N LEU A 24 11.48 -10.13 -18.64
CA LEU A 24 12.05 -11.07 -17.67
C LEU A 24 13.44 -11.56 -18.08
N GLU A 25 13.65 -11.86 -19.36
CA GLU A 25 14.96 -12.24 -19.91
C GLU A 25 16.01 -11.15 -19.70
N SER A 26 15.63 -9.88 -19.78
CA SER A 26 16.54 -8.75 -19.52
C SER A 26 17.02 -8.66 -18.07
N LEU A 27 16.28 -9.29 -17.13
CA LEU A 27 16.62 -9.34 -15.71
C LEU A 27 17.45 -10.58 -15.33
N ARG A 28 17.64 -11.52 -16.25
CA ARG A 28 18.27 -12.83 -16.01
C ARG A 28 19.65 -12.67 -15.34
N GLN A 29 19.90 -13.48 -14.33
CA GLN A 29 21.14 -13.54 -13.59
C GLN A 29 21.86 -14.89 -13.78
N LYS A 30 23.16 -14.89 -13.50
CA LYS A 30 23.97 -16.12 -13.50
C LYS A 30 23.87 -16.82 -12.14
N GLY A 31 24.18 -18.12 -12.14
CA GLY A 31 24.15 -18.94 -10.91
C GLY A 31 22.80 -19.57 -10.65
N THR A 32 22.62 -20.04 -9.43
CA THR A 32 21.36 -20.63 -8.96
C THR A 32 20.34 -19.54 -8.71
N THR A 33 19.21 -19.58 -9.39
CA THR A 33 18.20 -18.53 -9.31
C THR A 33 16.86 -19.07 -8.79
N GLY A 34 16.20 -18.25 -8.00
CA GLY A 34 14.88 -18.54 -7.44
C GLY A 34 13.87 -17.43 -7.68
N VAL A 35 12.60 -17.73 -7.43
CA VAL A 35 11.52 -16.76 -7.52
C VAL A 35 10.52 -16.91 -6.38
N VAL A 36 10.02 -15.78 -5.89
CA VAL A 36 8.84 -15.67 -5.04
C VAL A 36 7.79 -14.86 -5.81
N VAL A 37 6.56 -15.36 -5.87
CA VAL A 37 5.41 -14.62 -6.41
C VAL A 37 4.49 -14.28 -5.24
N MET A 38 4.14 -13.00 -5.09
CA MET A 38 3.31 -12.57 -3.96
C MET A 38 2.37 -11.41 -4.33
N ASN A 39 1.25 -11.30 -3.62
CA ASN A 39 0.37 -10.14 -3.72
C ASN A 39 0.93 -8.94 -2.92
N GLY A 40 1.50 -9.17 -1.72
CA GLY A 40 2.08 -8.12 -0.88
C GLY A 40 1.09 -7.03 -0.45
N ASN A 41 -0.13 -7.37 -0.11
CA ASN A 41 -1.22 -6.44 0.17
C ASN A 41 -1.62 -6.39 1.68
N PRO A 42 -0.90 -5.61 2.53
CA PRO A 42 0.37 -4.93 2.29
C PRO A 42 1.59 -5.86 2.46
N PHE A 43 2.81 -5.33 2.25
CA PHE A 43 4.06 -6.05 2.49
C PHE A 43 4.32 -6.16 4.00
N THR A 44 4.33 -7.40 4.53
CA THR A 44 4.43 -7.71 5.96
C THR A 44 5.81 -8.23 6.35
N CYS A 45 6.08 -8.32 7.66
CA CYS A 45 7.24 -9.04 8.19
C CYS A 45 7.28 -10.49 7.72
N GLY A 46 6.11 -11.13 7.50
CA GLY A 46 6.04 -12.48 6.92
C GLY A 46 6.50 -12.55 5.47
N HIS A 47 6.21 -11.54 4.66
CA HIS A 47 6.73 -11.45 3.29
C HIS A 47 8.24 -11.22 3.27
N HIS A 48 8.75 -10.31 4.13
CA HIS A 48 10.18 -10.06 4.27
C HIS A 48 10.92 -11.35 4.70
N TYR A 49 10.40 -12.06 5.69
CA TYR A 49 10.96 -13.33 6.15
C TYR A 49 11.00 -14.39 5.04
N LEU A 50 9.92 -14.53 4.24
CA LEU A 50 9.90 -15.43 3.09
C LEU A 50 11.01 -15.09 2.09
N VAL A 51 11.18 -13.78 1.78
CA VAL A 51 12.24 -13.31 0.89
C VAL A 51 13.63 -13.61 1.47
N GLU A 52 13.85 -13.33 2.74
CA GLU A 52 15.10 -13.60 3.45
C GLU A 52 15.48 -15.08 3.38
N GLN A 53 14.55 -15.97 3.75
CA GLN A 53 14.77 -17.43 3.74
C GLN A 53 14.98 -17.98 2.33
N ALA A 54 14.31 -17.40 1.33
CA ALA A 54 14.49 -17.77 -0.07
C ALA A 54 15.81 -17.27 -0.63
N ALA A 55 16.18 -16.01 -0.38
CA ALA A 55 17.42 -15.39 -0.84
C ALA A 55 18.67 -16.11 -0.29
N ALA A 56 18.60 -16.64 0.93
CA ALA A 56 19.68 -17.42 1.53
C ALA A 56 19.96 -18.77 0.84
N GLN A 57 19.05 -19.26 -0.02
CA GLN A 57 19.15 -20.56 -0.68
C GLN A 57 19.58 -20.48 -2.16
N VAL A 58 19.76 -19.28 -2.70
CA VAL A 58 20.06 -19.09 -4.13
C VAL A 58 21.09 -17.95 -4.31
N ASP A 59 21.79 -17.95 -5.43
CA ASP A 59 22.71 -16.88 -5.78
C ASP A 59 21.94 -15.60 -6.13
N HIS A 60 20.71 -15.72 -6.70
CA HIS A 60 19.85 -14.59 -6.98
C HIS A 60 18.37 -14.95 -6.86
N LEU A 61 17.59 -14.08 -6.21
CA LEU A 61 16.15 -14.22 -6.01
C LEU A 61 15.38 -13.14 -6.75
N PHE A 62 14.37 -13.55 -7.51
CA PHE A 62 13.37 -12.63 -8.09
C PHE A 62 12.12 -12.60 -7.23
N VAL A 63 11.58 -11.41 -6.99
CA VAL A 63 10.29 -11.22 -6.28
C VAL A 63 9.31 -10.57 -7.27
N ILE A 64 8.29 -11.30 -7.68
CA ILE A 64 7.29 -10.82 -8.63
C ILE A 64 6.03 -10.44 -7.89
N LEU A 65 5.54 -9.19 -8.07
CA LEU A 65 4.29 -8.72 -7.51
C LEU A 65 3.13 -9.02 -8.46
N VAL A 66 2.08 -9.68 -7.94
CA VAL A 66 0.84 -9.93 -8.70
C VAL A 66 0.19 -8.60 -9.06
N LYS A 67 -0.10 -8.38 -10.35
CA LYS A 67 -0.79 -7.19 -10.86
C LYS A 67 -2.30 -7.34 -10.62
N GLU A 68 -2.76 -6.82 -9.49
CA GLU A 68 -4.13 -6.90 -9.00
C GLU A 68 -4.60 -5.53 -8.54
N ASP A 69 -5.68 -4.98 -9.12
CA ASP A 69 -6.18 -3.64 -8.81
C ASP A 69 -7.31 -3.64 -7.76
N ARG A 70 -7.87 -4.80 -7.38
CA ARG A 70 -8.91 -4.93 -6.34
C ARG A 70 -8.37 -4.99 -4.92
N SER A 71 -7.08 -4.80 -4.75
CA SER A 71 -6.40 -4.82 -3.45
C SER A 71 -6.66 -3.54 -2.65
N MET A 72 -6.53 -3.60 -1.30
CA MET A 72 -6.62 -2.43 -0.43
C MET A 72 -5.59 -1.36 -0.78
N PHE A 73 -4.38 -1.80 -1.11
CA PHE A 73 -3.29 -0.97 -1.64
C PHE A 73 -3.17 -1.18 -3.14
N SER A 74 -3.01 -0.11 -3.90
CA SER A 74 -2.84 -0.17 -5.34
C SER A 74 -1.61 -1.01 -5.73
N TYR A 75 -1.58 -1.52 -6.98
CA TYR A 75 -0.43 -2.27 -7.48
C TYR A 75 0.88 -1.49 -7.32
N GLN A 76 0.88 -0.19 -7.63
CA GLN A 76 2.08 0.65 -7.54
C GLN A 76 2.57 0.79 -6.10
N GLU A 77 1.68 0.95 -5.13
CA GLU A 77 2.06 1.01 -3.72
C GLU A 77 2.65 -0.31 -3.23
N ARG A 78 2.03 -1.44 -3.60
CA ARG A 78 2.51 -2.77 -3.23
C ARG A 78 3.90 -3.05 -3.83
N LEU A 79 4.12 -2.63 -5.07
CA LEU A 79 5.42 -2.70 -5.73
C LEU A 79 6.47 -1.85 -5.00
N ASP A 80 6.11 -0.62 -4.60
CA ASP A 80 7.01 0.28 -3.85
C ASP A 80 7.31 -0.27 -2.44
N MET A 81 6.29 -0.78 -1.72
CA MET A 81 6.47 -1.46 -0.43
C MET A 81 7.46 -2.63 -0.55
N ALA A 82 7.30 -3.48 -1.56
CA ALA A 82 8.18 -4.62 -1.78
C ALA A 82 9.60 -4.19 -2.16
N LYS A 83 9.76 -3.19 -3.03
CA LYS A 83 11.07 -2.64 -3.39
C LYS A 83 11.79 -2.08 -2.16
N ARG A 84 11.11 -1.30 -1.33
CA ARG A 84 11.67 -0.76 -0.08
C ARG A 84 11.96 -1.86 0.94
N GLY A 85 11.05 -2.84 1.05
CA GLY A 85 11.21 -3.96 1.98
C GLY A 85 12.34 -4.90 1.60
N CYS A 86 12.67 -5.00 0.32
CA CYS A 86 13.76 -5.84 -0.18
C CYS A 86 15.07 -5.09 -0.41
N ALA A 87 15.13 -3.77 -0.19
CA ALA A 87 16.32 -2.95 -0.52
C ALA A 87 17.59 -3.32 0.26
N GLY A 88 17.46 -4.07 1.37
CA GLY A 88 18.59 -4.54 2.16
C GLY A 88 19.26 -5.83 1.65
N PHE A 89 18.74 -6.45 0.57
CA PHE A 89 19.29 -7.67 0.02
C PHE A 89 20.05 -7.39 -1.28
N ASP A 90 21.34 -7.72 -1.33
CA ASP A 90 22.18 -7.52 -2.52
C ASP A 90 21.83 -8.48 -3.67
N ASN A 91 21.22 -9.63 -3.35
CA ASN A 91 20.87 -10.69 -4.31
C ASN A 91 19.39 -10.80 -4.61
N VAL A 92 18.59 -9.75 -4.37
CA VAL A 92 17.15 -9.74 -4.63
C VAL A 92 16.77 -8.69 -5.65
N THR A 93 16.01 -9.08 -6.68
CA THR A 93 15.41 -8.15 -7.65
C THR A 93 13.89 -8.22 -7.56
N VAL A 94 13.25 -7.10 -7.27
CA VAL A 94 11.78 -6.97 -7.31
C VAL A 94 11.34 -6.65 -8.73
N CYS A 95 10.55 -7.53 -9.33
CA CYS A 95 10.08 -7.46 -10.70
C CYS A 95 8.62 -7.01 -10.77
N GLU A 96 8.27 -6.33 -11.84
CA GLU A 96 6.87 -6.07 -12.18
C GLU A 96 6.15 -7.35 -12.59
N GLY A 97 4.92 -7.52 -12.11
CA GLY A 97 4.03 -8.57 -12.56
C GLY A 97 3.36 -8.22 -13.88
N SER A 98 2.58 -9.16 -14.37
CA SER A 98 1.77 -8.99 -15.58
C SER A 98 0.43 -9.69 -15.44
N ASP A 99 -0.46 -9.51 -16.41
CA ASP A 99 -1.77 -10.17 -16.48
C ASP A 99 -1.65 -11.70 -16.68
N TYR A 100 -0.43 -12.22 -16.92
CA TYR A 100 -0.12 -13.65 -17.04
C TYR A 100 0.24 -14.33 -15.72
N ILE A 101 0.21 -13.59 -14.60
CA ILE A 101 0.36 -14.12 -13.25
C ILE A 101 -0.99 -14.03 -12.55
N ILE A 102 -1.33 -14.99 -11.71
CA ILE A 102 -2.64 -15.03 -11.03
C ILE A 102 -3.06 -13.65 -10.55
N SER A 103 -4.19 -13.19 -11.06
CA SER A 103 -4.91 -12.02 -10.56
C SER A 103 -6.40 -12.34 -10.48
N ALA A 104 -7.17 -11.52 -9.77
CA ALA A 104 -8.62 -11.62 -9.73
C ALA A 104 -9.26 -11.51 -11.12
N ASP A 105 -8.65 -10.74 -12.00
CA ASP A 105 -9.17 -10.48 -13.35
C ASP A 105 -8.86 -11.62 -14.30
N THR A 106 -7.70 -12.27 -14.16
CA THR A 106 -7.30 -13.42 -14.96
C THR A 106 -7.92 -14.72 -14.45
N PHE A 107 -8.08 -14.87 -13.12
CA PHE A 107 -8.58 -16.09 -12.47
C PHE A 107 -9.59 -15.75 -11.35
N PRO A 108 -10.82 -15.34 -11.69
CA PRO A 108 -11.81 -14.91 -10.70
C PRO A 108 -12.17 -16.00 -9.68
N ALA A 109 -11.99 -17.28 -10.00
CA ALA A 109 -12.24 -18.38 -9.08
C ALA A 109 -11.19 -18.54 -7.96
N TYR A 110 -10.03 -17.90 -8.03
CA TYR A 110 -9.05 -17.88 -6.94
C TYR A 110 -9.65 -17.37 -5.62
N PHE A 111 -10.72 -16.57 -5.68
CA PHE A 111 -11.45 -16.07 -4.52
C PHE A 111 -12.59 -16.99 -4.04
N ILE A 112 -12.86 -18.07 -4.75
CA ILE A 112 -13.87 -19.06 -4.35
C ILE A 112 -13.21 -20.02 -3.36
N LYS A 113 -13.62 -19.93 -2.09
CA LYS A 113 -13.05 -20.75 -1.00
C LYS A 113 -13.48 -22.24 -1.03
N GLN A 114 -13.96 -22.75 -2.14
CA GLN A 114 -14.33 -24.16 -2.30
C GLN A 114 -13.48 -24.79 -3.39
N LEU A 115 -12.89 -25.95 -3.08
CA LEU A 115 -12.24 -26.84 -4.05
C LEU A 115 -13.30 -27.32 -5.04
N SER A 116 -13.32 -26.68 -6.22
CA SER A 116 -14.11 -27.17 -7.36
C SER A 116 -13.15 -27.54 -8.49
N ASP A 117 -13.58 -28.40 -9.39
CA ASP A 117 -12.86 -28.74 -10.63
C ASP A 117 -12.40 -27.49 -11.41
N ILE A 118 -13.13 -26.38 -11.26
CA ILE A 118 -12.81 -25.09 -11.89
C ILE A 118 -11.59 -24.46 -11.24
N ALA A 119 -11.53 -24.42 -9.89
CA ALA A 119 -10.39 -23.85 -9.18
C ALA A 119 -9.10 -24.64 -9.45
N GLU A 120 -9.16 -25.96 -9.44
CA GLU A 120 -8.02 -26.84 -9.77
C GLU A 120 -7.53 -26.61 -11.20
N THR A 121 -8.46 -26.53 -12.17
CA THR A 121 -8.13 -26.25 -13.58
C THR A 121 -7.43 -24.91 -13.74
N GLN A 122 -7.88 -23.89 -13.04
CA GLN A 122 -7.29 -22.55 -13.10
C GLN A 122 -5.90 -22.50 -12.43
N MET A 123 -5.72 -23.20 -11.31
CA MET A 123 -4.41 -23.36 -10.67
C MET A 123 -3.42 -24.05 -11.61
N LEU A 124 -3.83 -25.15 -12.27
CA LEU A 124 -2.99 -25.84 -13.24
C LEU A 124 -2.62 -24.96 -14.43
N LEU A 125 -3.55 -24.13 -14.90
CA LEU A 125 -3.30 -23.20 -16.00
C LEU A 125 -2.26 -22.12 -15.63
N ASP A 126 -2.34 -21.55 -14.41
CA ASP A 126 -1.33 -20.62 -13.91
C ASP A 126 0.06 -21.28 -13.81
N LEU A 127 0.09 -22.49 -13.26
CA LEU A 127 1.33 -23.24 -13.11
C LEU A 127 1.93 -23.63 -14.47
N ASP A 128 1.10 -23.94 -15.45
CA ASP A 128 1.54 -24.23 -16.82
C ASP A 128 2.16 -23.00 -17.48
N ILE A 129 1.51 -21.82 -17.37
CA ILE A 129 2.06 -20.53 -17.85
C ILE A 129 3.39 -20.22 -17.17
N PHE A 130 3.44 -20.38 -15.85
CA PHE A 130 4.66 -20.16 -15.09
C PHE A 130 5.80 -21.07 -15.56
N ALA A 131 5.55 -22.39 -15.64
CA ALA A 131 6.57 -23.36 -15.98
C ALA A 131 7.05 -23.25 -17.44
N LYS A 132 6.14 -22.95 -18.38
CA LYS A 132 6.48 -22.88 -19.82
C LYS A 132 7.10 -21.55 -20.25
N HIS A 133 6.72 -20.45 -19.61
CA HIS A 133 7.09 -19.10 -20.07
C HIS A 133 7.90 -18.31 -19.05
N ILE A 134 7.40 -18.15 -17.82
CA ILE A 134 7.99 -17.27 -16.83
C ILE A 134 9.31 -17.82 -16.28
N ALA A 135 9.30 -19.09 -15.83
CA ALA A 135 10.49 -19.72 -15.26
C ALA A 135 11.65 -19.84 -16.28
N PRO A 136 11.42 -20.25 -17.54
CA PRO A 136 12.47 -20.24 -18.55
C PRO A 136 12.98 -18.84 -18.90
N ALA A 137 12.10 -17.83 -18.98
CA ALA A 137 12.50 -16.46 -19.29
C ALA A 137 13.42 -15.87 -18.24
N LEU A 138 13.13 -16.05 -16.94
CA LEU A 138 14.00 -15.68 -15.84
C LEU A 138 15.20 -16.60 -15.66
N GLY A 139 15.13 -17.84 -16.15
CA GLY A 139 16.11 -18.88 -15.90
C GLY A 139 16.09 -19.43 -14.47
N VAL A 140 14.92 -19.41 -13.79
CA VAL A 140 14.81 -19.83 -12.40
C VAL A 140 14.70 -21.35 -12.25
N SER A 141 15.41 -21.86 -11.25
CA SER A 141 15.42 -23.28 -10.87
C SER A 141 14.52 -23.58 -9.67
N PHE A 142 14.24 -22.58 -8.84
CA PHE A 142 13.44 -22.71 -7.63
C PHE A 142 12.30 -21.71 -7.56
N ARG A 143 11.13 -22.17 -7.06
CA ARG A 143 10.00 -21.32 -6.69
C ARG A 143 9.75 -21.47 -5.19
N PHE A 144 9.81 -20.37 -4.45
CA PHE A 144 9.61 -20.36 -3.01
C PHE A 144 8.21 -19.87 -2.66
N VAL A 145 7.54 -20.56 -1.74
CA VAL A 145 6.20 -20.24 -1.26
C VAL A 145 6.11 -20.41 0.25
N GLY A 146 5.26 -19.62 0.90
CA GLY A 146 4.95 -19.80 2.31
C GLY A 146 4.01 -20.98 2.55
N SER A 147 4.19 -21.71 3.65
CA SER A 147 3.24 -22.74 4.08
C SER A 147 1.88 -22.11 4.41
N GLU A 148 0.79 -22.83 4.15
CA GLU A 148 -0.60 -22.41 4.44
C GLU A 148 -1.39 -23.52 5.14
N PRO A 149 -1.11 -23.79 6.41
CA PRO A 149 -1.78 -24.88 7.12
C PRO A 149 -3.27 -24.62 7.36
N SER A 150 -3.68 -23.35 7.39
CA SER A 150 -5.05 -22.93 7.74
C SER A 150 -5.97 -22.73 6.52
N ASP A 151 -5.41 -22.52 5.33
CA ASP A 151 -6.15 -22.31 4.09
C ASP A 151 -6.02 -23.54 3.18
N VAL A 152 -7.09 -24.34 3.12
CA VAL A 152 -7.15 -25.58 2.35
C VAL A 152 -6.90 -25.34 0.86
N LEU A 153 -7.40 -24.23 0.31
CA LEU A 153 -7.23 -23.89 -1.11
C LEU A 153 -5.78 -23.57 -1.43
N THR A 154 -5.15 -22.69 -0.64
CA THR A 154 -3.74 -22.33 -0.83
C THR A 154 -2.81 -23.51 -0.57
N ASN A 155 -3.14 -24.37 0.41
CA ASN A 155 -2.37 -25.60 0.64
C ASN A 155 -2.44 -26.57 -0.56
N SER A 156 -3.63 -26.76 -1.15
CA SER A 156 -3.79 -27.56 -2.36
C SER A 156 -3.02 -26.97 -3.54
N TYR A 157 -3.03 -25.64 -3.69
CA TYR A 157 -2.24 -24.97 -4.71
C TYR A 157 -0.73 -25.18 -4.52
N ASN A 158 -0.22 -25.12 -3.29
CA ASN A 158 1.18 -25.43 -2.98
C ASN A 158 1.54 -26.86 -3.34
N GLN A 159 0.65 -27.83 -3.08
CA GLN A 159 0.85 -29.23 -3.45
C GLN A 159 0.89 -29.43 -4.98
N LEU A 160 -0.04 -28.85 -5.71
CA LEU A 160 -0.04 -28.86 -7.18
C LEU A 160 1.24 -28.20 -7.74
N MET A 161 1.68 -27.10 -7.15
CA MET A 161 2.91 -26.42 -7.53
C MET A 161 4.14 -27.34 -7.40
N CYS A 162 4.25 -28.12 -6.31
CA CYS A 162 5.32 -29.09 -6.14
C CYS A 162 5.30 -30.21 -7.21
N GLN A 163 4.12 -30.58 -7.71
CA GLN A 163 3.97 -31.59 -8.77
C GLN A 163 4.36 -31.02 -10.14
N VAL A 164 3.90 -29.82 -10.48
CA VAL A 164 4.13 -29.20 -11.78
C VAL A 164 5.54 -28.61 -11.91
N PHE A 165 6.06 -28.04 -10.83
CA PHE A 165 7.39 -27.43 -10.79
C PHE A 165 8.23 -28.06 -9.66
N PRO A 166 9.04 -29.10 -9.94
CA PRO A 166 9.79 -29.86 -8.91
C PRO A 166 10.78 -29.01 -8.11
N GLY A 167 11.18 -27.84 -8.63
CA GLY A 167 11.99 -26.83 -7.92
C GLY A 167 11.25 -26.06 -6.82
N THR A 168 9.97 -26.37 -6.56
CA THR A 168 9.20 -25.67 -5.51
C THR A 168 9.74 -26.01 -4.12
N ARG A 169 9.87 -24.96 -3.29
CA ARG A 169 10.30 -25.04 -1.88
C ARG A 169 9.28 -24.33 -1.00
N ILE A 170 8.77 -25.06 0.00
CA ILE A 170 7.81 -24.51 0.97
C ILE A 170 8.56 -24.05 2.21
N ILE A 171 8.43 -22.77 2.55
CA ILE A 171 9.05 -22.14 3.72
C ILE A 171 7.96 -21.97 4.79
N SER A 172 8.28 -22.34 6.04
CA SER A 172 7.38 -22.16 7.17
C SER A 172 7.07 -20.66 7.38
N ARG A 173 5.84 -20.34 7.73
CA ARG A 173 5.45 -18.96 8.00
C ARG A 173 6.07 -18.42 9.28
N LEU A 174 6.35 -17.13 9.27
CA LEU A 174 6.69 -16.38 10.47
C LEU A 174 5.47 -16.26 11.37
N THR A 175 5.66 -16.54 12.67
CA THR A 175 4.64 -16.39 13.70
C THR A 175 5.05 -15.36 14.76
N ASP A 176 4.07 -14.71 15.34
CA ASP A 176 4.23 -13.80 16.48
C ASP A 176 3.27 -14.28 17.58
N ASN A 177 3.81 -14.77 18.72
CA ASN A 177 3.04 -15.37 19.81
C ASN A 177 2.02 -16.42 19.29
N ASP A 178 2.50 -17.40 18.54
CA ASP A 178 1.71 -18.48 17.92
C ASP A 178 0.66 -18.03 16.89
N ARG A 179 0.62 -16.75 16.54
CA ARG A 179 -0.22 -16.22 15.47
C ARG A 179 0.58 -16.05 14.19
N VAL A 180 0.07 -16.60 13.11
CA VAL A 180 0.68 -16.43 11.78
C VAL A 180 0.55 -14.96 11.34
N ILE A 181 1.68 -14.34 10.99
CA ILE A 181 1.70 -13.01 10.41
C ILE A 181 1.13 -13.08 8.99
N SER A 182 -0.01 -12.46 8.76
CA SER A 182 -0.69 -12.45 7.46
C SER A 182 -1.14 -11.05 7.04
N ALA A 183 -1.10 -10.80 5.73
CA ALA A 183 -1.62 -9.56 5.17
C ALA A 183 -3.13 -9.40 5.41
N SER A 184 -3.87 -10.50 5.47
CA SER A 184 -5.32 -10.48 5.77
C SER A 184 -5.60 -9.99 7.19
N ALA A 185 -4.79 -10.39 8.18
CA ALA A 185 -4.91 -9.91 9.56
C ALA A 185 -4.59 -8.40 9.65
N VAL A 186 -3.58 -7.93 8.90
CA VAL A 186 -3.28 -6.49 8.81
C VAL A 186 -4.46 -5.72 8.22
N ARG A 187 -5.04 -6.18 7.11
CA ARG A 187 -6.21 -5.53 6.50
C ARG A 187 -7.40 -5.49 7.45
N CYS A 188 -7.67 -6.59 8.15
CA CYS A 188 -8.72 -6.64 9.17
C CYS A 188 -8.49 -5.59 10.28
N ALA A 189 -7.25 -5.45 10.77
CA ALA A 189 -6.91 -4.41 11.75
C ALA A 189 -7.13 -2.99 11.18
N LEU A 190 -6.80 -2.74 9.91
CA LEU A 190 -7.02 -1.45 9.24
C LEU A 190 -8.51 -1.16 9.02
N ASP A 191 -9.32 -2.16 8.69
CA ASP A 191 -10.76 -1.99 8.56
C ASP A 191 -11.40 -1.54 9.88
N HIS A 192 -10.89 -2.04 11.00
CA HIS A 192 -11.31 -1.64 12.35
C HIS A 192 -10.52 -0.42 12.91
N SER A 193 -9.68 0.22 12.09
CA SER A 193 -8.84 1.36 12.49
C SER A 193 -7.88 1.07 13.66
N CYS A 194 -7.47 -0.19 13.82
CA CYS A 194 -6.51 -0.64 14.83
C CYS A 194 -5.06 -0.44 14.34
N LEU A 195 -4.62 0.82 14.25
CA LEU A 195 -3.32 1.20 13.67
C LEU A 195 -2.13 0.49 14.34
N LYS A 196 -2.09 0.44 15.68
CA LYS A 196 -0.97 -0.19 16.42
C LYS A 196 -0.84 -1.67 16.09
N GLU A 197 -1.95 -2.39 15.99
CA GLU A 197 -1.97 -3.81 15.63
C GLU A 197 -1.55 -4.02 14.16
N ALA A 198 -2.06 -3.20 13.25
CA ALA A 198 -1.67 -3.26 11.84
C ALA A 198 -0.16 -3.03 11.66
N CYS A 199 0.41 -2.02 12.32
CA CYS A 199 1.83 -1.67 12.21
C CYS A 199 2.76 -2.69 12.85
N ARG A 200 2.30 -3.51 13.79
CA ARG A 200 3.10 -4.55 14.42
C ARG A 200 3.57 -5.63 13.43
N TRP A 201 2.77 -5.93 12.42
CA TRP A 201 3.01 -7.03 11.50
C TRP A 201 3.46 -6.61 10.10
N VAL A 202 3.38 -5.32 9.77
CA VAL A 202 3.96 -4.84 8.51
C VAL A 202 5.46 -4.61 8.66
N PHE A 203 6.19 -4.75 7.56
CA PHE A 203 7.61 -4.41 7.57
C PHE A 203 7.79 -2.90 7.79
N PRO A 204 8.83 -2.43 8.50
CA PRO A 204 8.96 -1.01 8.89
C PRO A 204 8.80 -0.01 7.73
N THR A 205 9.33 -0.32 6.54
CA THR A 205 9.20 0.54 5.35
C THR A 205 7.76 0.60 4.78
N THR A 206 6.86 -0.27 5.25
CA THR A 206 5.43 -0.29 4.88
C THR A 206 4.59 0.61 5.79
N VAL A 207 5.05 0.94 7.00
CA VAL A 207 4.32 1.78 7.96
C VAL A 207 3.83 3.11 7.37
N PRO A 208 4.63 3.86 6.58
CA PRO A 208 4.17 5.09 5.94
C PRO A 208 2.93 4.92 5.06
N PHE A 209 2.82 3.82 4.34
CA PHE A 209 1.66 3.53 3.49
C PHE A 209 0.41 3.23 4.33
N VAL A 210 0.58 2.51 5.43
CA VAL A 210 -0.50 2.22 6.39
C VAL A 210 -1.05 3.51 7.01
N VAL A 211 -0.18 4.41 7.44
CA VAL A 211 -0.57 5.72 8.01
C VAL A 211 -1.30 6.56 6.95
N ALA A 212 -0.77 6.64 5.74
CA ALA A 212 -1.39 7.36 4.63
C ALA A 212 -2.76 6.79 4.24
N HIS A 213 -2.90 5.46 4.23
CA HIS A 213 -4.17 4.79 3.98
C HIS A 213 -5.24 5.21 4.99
N LEU A 214 -4.91 5.21 6.29
CA LEU A 214 -5.86 5.63 7.33
C LEU A 214 -6.18 7.13 7.26
N ALA A 215 -5.22 7.99 6.93
CA ALA A 215 -5.48 9.41 6.71
C ALA A 215 -6.47 9.63 5.55
N THR A 216 -6.26 8.93 4.43
CA THR A 216 -7.14 8.98 3.27
C THR A 216 -8.53 8.41 3.59
N LYS A 217 -8.59 7.28 4.33
CA LYS A 217 -9.83 6.67 4.82
C LYS A 217 -10.61 7.64 5.69
N ALA A 218 -9.95 8.35 6.62
CA ALA A 218 -10.58 9.34 7.49
C ALA A 218 -11.20 10.50 6.69
N LEU A 219 -10.51 11.03 5.68
CA LEU A 219 -11.06 12.06 4.80
C LEU A 219 -12.26 11.55 3.99
N ARG A 220 -12.24 10.30 3.53
CA ARG A 220 -13.40 9.69 2.85
C ARG A 220 -14.58 9.52 3.78
N GLN A 221 -14.35 9.01 5.00
CA GLN A 221 -15.39 8.84 5.99
C GLN A 221 -16.01 10.19 6.40
N GLU A 222 -15.20 11.25 6.50
CA GLU A 222 -15.72 12.60 6.71
C GLU A 222 -16.60 13.05 5.55
N LEU A 223 -16.15 12.84 4.30
CA LEU A 223 -16.92 13.21 3.11
C LEU A 223 -18.25 12.41 2.99
N GLU A 224 -18.26 11.16 3.41
CA GLU A 224 -19.41 10.24 3.36
C GLU A 224 -20.38 10.40 4.52
N LEU A 225 -19.97 11.11 5.58
CA LEU A 225 -20.86 11.41 6.70
C LEU A 225 -22.03 12.30 6.24
N THR A 226 -23.26 11.89 6.56
CA THR A 226 -24.48 12.64 6.20
C THR A 226 -25.54 12.51 7.30
N PRO A 227 -26.37 13.54 7.58
CA PRO A 227 -26.34 14.87 6.95
C PRO A 227 -25.22 15.78 7.50
N LYS A 228 -24.64 16.62 6.63
CA LYS A 228 -23.69 17.69 7.02
C LYS A 228 -24.23 19.05 6.60
N PRO A 229 -25.03 19.72 7.44
CA PRO A 229 -25.64 21.01 7.09
C PRO A 229 -24.59 22.05 6.65
N GLY A 230 -24.74 22.56 5.42
CA GLY A 230 -23.83 23.55 4.84
C GLY A 230 -22.52 23.02 4.25
N LEU A 231 -22.21 21.73 4.39
CA LEU A 231 -21.01 21.10 3.84
C LEU A 231 -21.36 20.09 2.74
N VAL A 232 -20.36 19.74 1.92
CA VAL A 232 -20.53 18.71 0.88
C VAL A 232 -20.61 17.33 1.51
N ASP A 233 -21.59 16.54 1.11
CA ASP A 233 -21.71 15.11 1.43
C ASP A 233 -22.13 14.31 0.19
N MET A 234 -22.53 13.03 0.37
CA MET A 234 -22.93 12.16 -0.74
C MET A 234 -24.19 12.63 -1.49
N HIS A 235 -25.04 13.45 -0.87
CA HIS A 235 -26.35 13.82 -1.36
C HIS A 235 -26.50 15.33 -1.60
N ASP A 236 -25.68 16.14 -0.92
CA ASP A 236 -25.81 17.60 -0.94
C ASP A 236 -24.45 18.29 -1.17
N ARG A 237 -24.48 19.43 -1.84
CA ARG A 237 -23.33 20.33 -2.02
C ARG A 237 -23.17 21.33 -0.87
N GLY A 238 -24.12 21.35 0.07
CA GLY A 238 -24.18 22.35 1.13
C GLY A 238 -24.28 23.75 0.58
N ALA A 239 -23.48 24.66 1.11
CA ALA A 239 -23.40 26.05 0.66
C ALA A 239 -22.52 26.27 -0.58
N HIS A 240 -21.90 25.20 -1.12
CA HIS A 240 -20.93 25.29 -2.20
C HIS A 240 -21.58 25.17 -3.57
N GLN A 241 -21.18 26.08 -4.49
CA GLN A 241 -21.58 26.01 -5.90
C GLN A 241 -20.51 25.43 -6.80
N ASP A 242 -19.26 25.44 -6.35
CA ASP A 242 -18.04 25.12 -7.09
C ASP A 242 -17.50 23.71 -6.82
N MET A 243 -18.08 22.98 -5.88
CA MET A 243 -17.62 21.63 -5.53
C MET A 243 -18.79 20.68 -5.20
N ASP A 244 -18.54 19.39 -5.42
CA ASP A 244 -19.45 18.28 -5.11
C ASP A 244 -18.68 17.07 -4.58
N TYR A 245 -19.41 16.02 -4.21
CA TYR A 245 -18.85 14.77 -3.70
C TYR A 245 -17.76 14.19 -4.61
N GLN A 246 -18.00 14.18 -5.94
CA GLN A 246 -17.04 13.57 -6.88
C GLN A 246 -15.75 14.37 -6.96
N LEU A 247 -15.84 15.70 -6.95
CA LEU A 247 -14.68 16.59 -6.96
C LEU A 247 -13.86 16.45 -5.67
N MET A 248 -14.55 16.39 -4.51
CA MET A 248 -13.94 16.13 -3.22
C MET A 248 -13.24 14.77 -3.18
N ALA A 249 -13.87 13.71 -3.69
CA ALA A 249 -13.28 12.37 -3.76
C ALA A 249 -12.03 12.31 -4.67
N LYS A 250 -12.02 13.03 -5.80
CA LYS A 250 -10.84 13.18 -6.67
C LYS A 250 -9.70 13.87 -5.93
N SER A 251 -10.01 14.92 -5.20
CA SER A 251 -9.04 15.65 -4.37
C SER A 251 -8.40 14.74 -3.33
N ILE A 252 -9.18 13.97 -2.58
CA ILE A 252 -8.68 13.01 -1.58
C ILE A 252 -7.71 12.02 -2.23
N SER A 253 -8.07 11.50 -3.41
CA SER A 253 -7.22 10.56 -4.14
C SER A 253 -5.90 11.20 -4.59
N ALA A 254 -5.92 12.48 -5.01
CA ALA A 254 -4.73 13.22 -5.40
C ALA A 254 -3.79 13.52 -4.22
N LEU A 255 -4.32 13.65 -3.00
CA LEU A 255 -3.54 13.91 -1.79
C LEU A 255 -2.85 12.65 -1.23
N HIS A 256 -3.38 11.46 -1.49
CA HIS A 256 -2.88 10.21 -0.92
C HIS A 256 -1.35 9.98 -1.09
N PRO A 257 -0.73 10.16 -2.27
CA PRO A 257 0.72 9.95 -2.42
C PRO A 257 1.56 10.91 -1.56
N PHE A 258 1.04 12.08 -1.27
CA PHE A 258 1.72 13.07 -0.43
C PHE A 258 1.61 12.70 1.06
N PHE A 259 0.51 12.09 1.49
CA PHE A 259 0.43 11.50 2.83
C PHE A 259 1.45 10.37 3.01
N VAL A 260 1.70 9.53 2.00
CA VAL A 260 2.79 8.53 2.03
C VAL A 260 4.15 9.22 2.21
N ARG A 261 4.42 10.31 1.47
CA ARG A 261 5.68 11.07 1.58
C ARG A 261 5.83 11.72 2.96
N LEU A 262 4.77 12.35 3.48
CA LEU A 262 4.75 12.96 4.82
C LEU A 262 4.96 11.92 5.91
N ALA A 263 4.28 10.76 5.83
CA ALA A 263 4.48 9.65 6.75
C ALA A 263 5.91 9.10 6.68
N THR A 264 6.51 9.03 5.47
CA THR A 264 7.91 8.62 5.29
C THR A 264 8.87 9.61 5.96
N LEU A 265 8.61 10.92 5.89
CA LEU A 265 9.39 11.92 6.61
C LEU A 265 9.28 11.77 8.13
N GLY A 266 8.07 11.47 8.62
CA GLY A 266 7.82 11.30 10.06
C GLY A 266 8.33 9.99 10.62
N HIS A 267 8.41 8.92 9.83
CA HIS A 267 8.85 7.60 10.28
C HIS A 267 10.38 7.53 10.41
N ALA A 268 10.91 8.29 11.36
CA ALA A 268 12.33 8.47 11.63
C ALA A 268 12.57 8.72 13.13
N ASP A 269 13.83 8.63 13.56
CA ASP A 269 14.26 8.83 14.95
C ASP A 269 14.10 10.27 15.45
N THR A 270 14.11 11.24 14.54
CA THR A 270 13.89 12.66 14.82
C THR A 270 12.76 13.22 14.00
N LEU A 271 12.06 14.22 14.55
CA LEU A 271 11.06 14.97 13.78
C LEU A 271 11.74 15.67 12.59
N PRO A 272 11.12 15.62 11.40
CA PRO A 272 11.67 16.24 10.22
C PRO A 272 11.63 17.78 10.35
N ASP A 273 12.56 18.45 9.66
CA ASP A 273 12.54 19.90 9.50
C ASP A 273 11.20 20.35 8.88
N THR A 274 10.64 21.41 9.45
CA THR A 274 9.36 21.98 9.00
C THR A 274 9.40 22.41 7.54
N ASP A 275 10.54 22.86 7.01
CA ASP A 275 10.65 23.27 5.60
C ASP A 275 10.49 22.06 4.65
N ARG A 276 10.92 20.87 5.05
CA ARG A 276 10.67 19.64 4.30
C ARG A 276 9.18 19.28 4.29
N ILE A 277 8.51 19.45 5.42
CA ILE A 277 7.05 19.23 5.52
C ILE A 277 6.30 20.23 4.63
N LYS A 278 6.67 21.52 4.70
CA LYS A 278 6.10 22.59 3.86
C LYS A 278 6.27 22.29 2.37
N ALA A 279 7.46 21.87 1.94
CA ALA A 279 7.72 21.55 0.54
C ALA A 279 6.77 20.45 0.03
N VAL A 280 6.60 19.36 0.78
CA VAL A 280 5.65 18.28 0.42
C VAL A 280 4.20 18.79 0.44
N GLY A 281 3.83 19.63 1.44
CA GLY A 281 2.50 20.24 1.53
C GLY A 281 2.17 21.15 0.34
N GLN A 282 3.12 21.95 -0.12
CA GLN A 282 2.96 22.83 -1.31
C GLN A 282 2.80 22.00 -2.60
N GLU A 283 3.54 20.91 -2.75
CA GLU A 283 3.35 20.00 -3.89
C GLU A 283 1.98 19.32 -3.83
N ALA A 284 1.54 18.90 -2.65
CA ALA A 284 0.21 18.32 -2.43
C ALA A 284 -0.91 19.32 -2.77
N GLU A 285 -0.76 20.57 -2.35
CA GLU A 285 -1.72 21.64 -2.68
C GLU A 285 -1.81 21.85 -4.20
N LYS A 286 -0.67 21.88 -4.91
CA LYS A 286 -0.65 21.96 -6.37
C LYS A 286 -1.37 20.76 -7.03
N ALA A 287 -1.11 19.55 -6.55
CA ALA A 287 -1.76 18.34 -7.06
C ALA A 287 -3.27 18.37 -6.81
N MET A 288 -3.72 18.85 -5.63
CA MET A 288 -5.12 19.08 -5.33
C MET A 288 -5.77 20.03 -6.33
N PHE A 289 -5.18 21.21 -6.56
CA PHE A 289 -5.71 22.17 -7.52
C PHE A 289 -5.73 21.65 -8.96
N GLN A 290 -4.74 20.87 -9.37
CA GLN A 290 -4.74 20.21 -10.68
C GLN A 290 -5.88 19.20 -10.81
N ALA A 291 -6.09 18.35 -9.80
CA ALA A 291 -7.15 17.34 -9.79
C ALA A 291 -8.57 17.97 -9.74
N THR A 292 -8.70 19.15 -9.17
CA THR A 292 -9.98 19.86 -8.96
C THR A 292 -10.20 21.03 -9.94
N THR A 293 -9.37 21.18 -10.96
CA THR A 293 -9.45 22.28 -11.93
C THR A 293 -9.44 23.68 -11.29
N GLY A 294 -8.62 23.84 -10.24
CA GLY A 294 -8.43 25.12 -9.55
C GLY A 294 -9.35 25.36 -8.34
N VAL A 295 -10.20 24.39 -7.98
CA VAL A 295 -11.08 24.54 -6.81
C VAL A 295 -10.34 24.14 -5.52
N ASN A 296 -10.43 24.98 -4.50
CA ASN A 296 -9.86 24.70 -3.17
C ASN A 296 -10.79 23.81 -2.36
N THR A 297 -10.56 22.51 -2.39
CA THR A 297 -11.39 21.52 -1.71
C THR A 297 -10.88 21.15 -0.31
N HIS A 298 -9.57 20.92 -0.16
CA HIS A 298 -8.99 20.34 1.06
C HIS A 298 -7.75 21.07 1.61
N LYS A 299 -7.48 22.34 1.25
CA LYS A 299 -6.25 23.02 1.71
C LYS A 299 -6.12 23.03 3.24
N GLY A 300 -7.19 23.37 3.97
CA GLY A 300 -7.21 23.33 5.44
C GLY A 300 -7.03 21.92 6.00
N ALA A 301 -7.74 20.94 5.43
CA ALA A 301 -7.62 19.54 5.82
C ALA A 301 -6.21 18.99 5.53
N LEU A 302 -5.60 19.35 4.40
CA LEU A 302 -4.23 18.96 4.04
C LEU A 302 -3.22 19.46 5.10
N PHE A 303 -3.35 20.70 5.58
CA PHE A 303 -2.49 21.22 6.63
C PHE A 303 -2.63 20.41 7.93
N CYS A 304 -3.86 20.24 8.44
CA CYS A 304 -4.10 19.55 9.69
C CYS A 304 -3.70 18.06 9.61
N MET A 305 -4.15 17.38 8.56
CA MET A 305 -3.85 15.96 8.34
C MET A 305 -2.38 15.73 8.05
N GLY A 306 -1.73 16.62 7.31
CA GLY A 306 -0.31 16.52 6.99
C GLY A 306 0.57 16.51 8.24
N ILE A 307 0.33 17.45 9.17
CA ILE A 307 1.04 17.48 10.46
C ILE A 307 0.72 16.25 11.30
N ALA A 308 -0.56 15.85 11.36
CA ALA A 308 -0.97 14.66 12.12
C ALA A 308 -0.33 13.37 11.58
N VAL A 309 -0.25 13.21 10.25
CA VAL A 309 0.41 12.08 9.59
C VAL A 309 1.88 11.99 9.97
N VAL A 310 2.62 13.11 9.95
CA VAL A 310 4.03 13.16 10.37
C VAL A 310 4.16 12.78 11.85
N ALA A 311 3.34 13.35 12.72
CA ALA A 311 3.38 13.11 14.16
C ALA A 311 3.07 11.64 14.52
N VAL A 312 2.04 11.06 13.89
CA VAL A 312 1.67 9.64 14.09
C VAL A 312 2.75 8.71 13.58
N ALA A 313 3.33 8.96 12.41
CA ALA A 313 4.41 8.16 11.87
C ALA A 313 5.66 8.20 12.78
N HIS A 314 5.99 9.37 13.35
CA HIS A 314 7.08 9.51 14.31
C HIS A 314 6.79 8.75 15.62
N ALA A 315 5.56 8.84 16.12
CA ALA A 315 5.13 8.11 17.32
C ALA A 315 5.18 6.57 17.13
N LEU A 316 4.89 6.08 15.92
CA LEU A 316 5.05 4.67 15.57
C LEU A 316 6.52 4.25 15.52
N TYR A 317 7.39 5.07 14.94
CA TYR A 317 8.82 4.78 14.87
C TYR A 317 9.45 4.72 16.27
N THR A 318 9.07 5.65 17.15
CA THR A 318 9.61 5.77 18.52
C THR A 318 8.88 4.91 19.56
N ASP A 319 7.90 4.08 19.13
CA ASP A 319 7.01 3.28 19.99
C ASP A 319 6.29 4.08 21.10
N THR A 320 5.95 5.33 20.78
CA THR A 320 5.26 6.27 21.69
C THR A 320 3.83 6.56 21.27
N LEU A 321 3.21 5.70 20.45
CA LEU A 321 1.87 5.92 19.91
C LEU A 321 0.81 5.97 21.02
N ALA A 322 0.52 7.18 21.49
CA ALA A 322 -0.55 7.53 22.41
C ALA A 322 -0.99 8.99 22.14
N ILE A 323 -2.16 9.36 22.63
CA ILE A 323 -2.73 10.71 22.41
C ILE A 323 -1.77 11.82 22.86
N ALA A 324 -1.22 11.73 24.07
CA ALA A 324 -0.39 12.78 24.62
C ALA A 324 0.93 13.02 23.86
N PRO A 325 1.76 12.00 23.53
CA PRO A 325 2.94 12.19 22.68
C PRO A 325 2.59 12.73 21.28
N VAL A 326 1.56 12.18 20.61
CA VAL A 326 1.16 12.65 19.29
C VAL A 326 0.78 14.13 19.31
N ARG A 327 0.04 14.59 20.34
CA ARG A 327 -0.27 16.01 20.53
C ARG A 327 0.98 16.87 20.70
N GLN A 328 1.97 16.42 21.47
CA GLN A 328 3.24 17.12 21.64
C GLN A 328 4.01 17.23 20.32
N TYR A 329 4.04 16.16 19.51
CA TYR A 329 4.68 16.19 18.20
C TYR A 329 3.96 17.13 17.23
N ILE A 330 2.62 17.14 17.21
CA ILE A 330 1.82 18.09 16.42
C ILE A 330 2.19 19.54 16.81
N ALA A 331 2.22 19.86 18.11
CA ALA A 331 2.57 21.19 18.57
C ALA A 331 4.01 21.58 18.19
N ALA A 332 4.98 20.67 18.37
CA ALA A 332 6.38 20.91 18.01
C ALA A 332 6.55 21.17 16.50
N ILE A 333 5.88 20.39 15.64
CA ILE A 333 5.90 20.61 14.19
C ILE A 333 5.25 21.94 13.85
N ALA A 334 4.08 22.24 14.42
CA ALA A 334 3.31 23.46 14.13
C ALA A 334 4.05 24.74 14.52
N GLN A 335 4.84 24.75 15.60
CA GLN A 335 5.67 25.88 16.02
C GLN A 335 6.69 26.31 14.95
N GLY A 336 7.14 25.38 14.09
CA GLY A 336 8.03 25.69 12.98
C GLY A 336 7.34 26.37 11.78
N PHE A 337 5.99 26.40 11.76
CA PHE A 337 5.25 27.13 10.73
C PHE A 337 5.06 28.59 11.16
N GLY A 338 5.51 29.54 10.35
CA GLY A 338 5.19 30.94 10.56
C GLY A 338 3.77 31.27 10.13
N HIS A 339 3.19 32.33 10.71
CA HIS A 339 1.91 32.88 10.24
C HIS A 339 2.05 33.46 8.83
N GLU A 340 1.26 32.91 7.89
CA GLU A 340 1.15 33.53 6.56
C GLU A 340 0.47 34.90 6.67
N THR A 341 1.13 35.94 6.16
CA THR A 341 0.56 37.27 6.05
C THR A 341 -0.03 37.47 4.66
N GLY A 342 -1.26 38.05 4.56
CA GLY A 342 -1.89 38.40 3.27
C GLY A 342 -2.88 37.41 2.71
N THR A 343 -3.25 36.33 3.44
CA THR A 343 -4.35 35.43 3.05
C THR A 343 -5.69 35.96 3.60
N HIS A 344 -6.81 35.62 2.91
CA HIS A 344 -8.16 35.92 3.40
C HIS A 344 -8.40 35.38 4.82
N GLY A 345 -7.90 34.20 5.12
CA GLY A 345 -7.95 33.63 6.47
C GLY A 345 -7.20 34.45 7.51
N ALA A 346 -6.04 35.00 7.19
CA ALA A 346 -5.28 35.88 8.08
C ALA A 346 -6.00 37.23 8.34
N GLU A 347 -6.82 37.69 7.39
CA GLU A 347 -7.63 38.88 7.52
C GLU A 347 -8.85 38.65 8.43
N VAL A 348 -9.55 37.52 8.26
CA VAL A 348 -10.67 37.10 9.13
C VAL A 348 -10.19 36.87 10.58
N LEU A 349 -9.02 36.27 10.78
CA LEU A 349 -8.41 36.07 12.10
C LEU A 349 -8.14 37.41 12.81
N ARG A 350 -7.68 38.45 12.08
CA ARG A 350 -7.44 39.79 12.62
C ARG A 350 -8.74 40.50 13.00
N GLN A 351 -9.82 40.28 12.25
CA GLN A 351 -11.09 40.96 12.46
C GLN A 351 -11.95 40.35 13.57
N HIS A 352 -11.87 39.03 13.77
CA HIS A 352 -12.81 38.29 14.62
C HIS A 352 -12.19 37.59 15.85
N VAL A 353 -10.88 37.73 16.09
CA VAL A 353 -10.17 37.12 17.25
C VAL A 353 -10.43 35.60 17.34
N VAL A 354 -10.50 34.90 16.17
CA VAL A 354 -10.74 33.48 16.09
C VAL A 354 -9.40 32.73 15.90
N GLN A 355 -9.20 31.60 16.57
CA GLN A 355 -8.01 30.77 16.38
C GLN A 355 -8.04 30.10 15.01
N GLY A 356 -6.96 30.27 14.23
CA GLY A 356 -6.77 29.62 12.94
C GLY A 356 -6.29 28.18 13.04
N ALA A 357 -6.14 27.52 11.89
CA ALA A 357 -5.65 26.14 11.83
C ALA A 357 -4.26 26.00 12.45
N LEU A 358 -3.36 26.98 12.23
CA LEU A 358 -2.03 27.00 12.83
C LEU A 358 -2.09 27.17 14.36
N ASP A 359 -2.90 28.12 14.87
CA ASP A 359 -3.04 28.32 16.32
C ASP A 359 -3.60 27.08 17.01
N ASN A 360 -4.58 26.42 16.41
CA ASN A 360 -5.11 25.16 16.90
C ASN A 360 -4.06 24.04 16.90
N ALA A 361 -3.22 23.96 15.86
CA ALA A 361 -2.15 22.96 15.78
C ALA A 361 -1.04 23.23 16.82
N VAL A 362 -0.61 24.49 16.99
CA VAL A 362 0.37 24.91 18.02
C VAL A 362 -0.14 24.56 19.43
N ASN A 363 -1.44 24.69 19.68
CA ASN A 363 -2.10 24.30 20.92
C ASN A 363 -2.50 22.82 20.95
N ALA A 364 -2.02 22.01 19.98
CA ALA A 364 -2.29 20.57 19.92
C ALA A 364 -3.79 20.22 19.84
N TYR A 365 -4.57 20.99 19.11
CA TYR A 365 -6.02 20.79 18.90
C TYR A 365 -6.82 20.53 20.18
N PRO A 366 -6.91 21.51 21.10
CA PRO A 366 -7.52 21.30 22.43
C PRO A 366 -9.00 20.89 22.38
N MET A 367 -9.68 21.14 21.26
CA MET A 367 -11.10 20.81 21.07
C MET A 367 -11.34 19.40 20.52
N LEU A 368 -10.30 18.68 20.12
CA LEU A 368 -10.42 17.33 19.52
C LEU A 368 -10.12 16.21 20.51
N PHE A 369 -9.54 16.53 21.67
CA PHE A 369 -9.08 15.53 22.65
C PHE A 369 -9.56 15.81 24.07
#